data_784af877cd4775d495f742ace05fc1ca
#
_entry.id   784af877cd4775d495f742ace05fc1ca
#
_cell.length_a   1.000
_cell.length_b   1.000
_cell.length_c   1.000
_cell.angle_alpha   90.00
_cell.angle_beta   90.00
_cell.angle_gamma   90.00
#
_symmetry.space_group_name_H-M   'P 1'
#
loop_
_entity.id
_entity.type
_entity.pdbx_description
1 polymer ?
#
loop_
_entity_poly.entity_id
_entity_poly.type
_entity_poly.pdbx_seq_one_letter_code
_entity_poly.pdbx_strand_id
1 'polypeptide(L)'
;MQIKDKRVIVTGAASDVGLAFSRELLRNGALMIVMIDIKQWIGEQAVESLNNEFGRKRTIFLCCDVTNNSEFDTKLKEAISILGGLDILINNSGIINETDFSKTIDVNVTSVIRGTLLGIQQMRKDSGGKGGIIVNISSIAGLRAVSQLPVYSATKHAVVSFSRSFAQPYHYERTNVKVIVLCPGLTDIPQDVSQDISNVNSLQNDRHQRVESVAHGLIYVIRCAQNGSVWISEDGKPVFEVQLPDTLPQKTEVDAQN
;
A
#
# COMPACT_ATOMS: atom_id res chain seq x y z
N MET A 1 12.33 -0.74 -11.13
CA MET A 1 13.39 -1.43 -10.31
C MET A 1 13.30 -2.93 -10.50
N GLN A 2 14.41 -3.67 -10.51
CA GLN A 2 14.37 -5.14 -10.44
C GLN A 2 14.07 -5.57 -9.00
N ILE A 3 13.21 -6.57 -8.82
CA ILE A 3 12.80 -7.09 -7.50
C ILE A 3 13.81 -8.13 -6.96
N LYS A 4 14.54 -8.76 -7.88
CA LYS A 4 15.54 -9.76 -7.52
C LYS A 4 16.53 -9.20 -6.49
N ASP A 5 16.80 -9.97 -5.45
CA ASP A 5 17.71 -9.67 -4.35
C ASP A 5 17.34 -8.44 -3.52
N LYS A 6 16.05 -7.97 -3.55
CA LYS A 6 15.56 -6.83 -2.79
C LYS A 6 15.01 -7.23 -1.42
N ARG A 7 15.25 -6.36 -0.46
CA ARG A 7 14.79 -6.44 0.93
C ARG A 7 13.49 -5.66 1.04
N VAL A 8 12.45 -6.32 1.47
CA VAL A 8 11.09 -5.79 1.40
C VAL A 8 10.42 -5.80 2.77
N ILE A 9 9.64 -4.77 3.06
CA ILE A 9 8.69 -4.74 4.17
C ILE A 9 7.28 -4.59 3.58
N VAL A 10 6.34 -5.39 4.09
CA VAL A 10 4.91 -5.30 3.75
C VAL A 10 4.12 -5.16 5.03
N THR A 11 3.30 -4.11 5.15
CA THR A 11 2.34 -3.94 6.26
C THR A 11 0.97 -4.50 5.88
N GLY A 12 0.17 -4.94 6.86
CA GLY A 12 -1.09 -5.64 6.59
C GLY A 12 -0.85 -6.96 5.83
N ALA A 13 0.25 -7.63 6.14
CA ALA A 13 0.77 -8.73 5.34
C ALA A 13 0.16 -10.09 5.67
N ALA A 14 -0.56 -10.22 6.77
CA ALA A 14 -1.32 -11.43 7.12
C ALA A 14 -2.66 -11.51 6.36
N SER A 15 -3.15 -10.40 5.81
CA SER A 15 -4.38 -10.35 5.02
C SER A 15 -4.16 -10.89 3.59
N ASP A 16 -5.24 -11.23 2.92
CA ASP A 16 -5.23 -11.86 1.61
C ASP A 16 -4.42 -11.10 0.56
N VAL A 17 -4.63 -9.78 0.46
CA VAL A 17 -3.91 -8.90 -0.48
C VAL A 17 -2.44 -8.80 -0.09
N GLY A 18 -2.12 -8.55 1.18
CA GLY A 18 -0.74 -8.42 1.65
C GLY A 18 0.04 -9.74 1.57
N LEU A 19 -0.62 -10.86 1.83
CA LEU A 19 -0.05 -12.21 1.64
C LEU A 19 0.21 -12.48 0.15
N ALA A 20 -0.73 -12.13 -0.73
CA ALA A 20 -0.55 -12.27 -2.17
C ALA A 20 0.60 -11.40 -2.68
N PHE A 21 0.75 -10.17 -2.17
CA PHE A 21 1.91 -9.31 -2.45
C PHE A 21 3.22 -9.99 -2.04
N SER A 22 3.27 -10.50 -0.82
CA SER A 22 4.47 -11.17 -0.30
C SER A 22 4.84 -12.39 -1.13
N ARG A 23 3.86 -13.21 -1.52
CA ARG A 23 4.07 -14.37 -2.39
C ARG A 23 4.62 -13.98 -3.76
N GLU A 24 4.00 -12.99 -4.42
CA GLU A 24 4.45 -12.55 -5.74
C GLU A 24 5.83 -11.86 -5.71
N LEU A 25 6.14 -11.11 -4.67
CA LEU A 25 7.49 -10.55 -4.48
C LEU A 25 8.54 -11.64 -4.37
N LEU A 26 8.27 -12.72 -3.62
CA LEU A 26 9.17 -13.88 -3.53
C LEU A 26 9.32 -14.62 -4.86
N ARG A 27 8.23 -14.85 -5.59
CA ARG A 27 8.25 -15.45 -6.95
C ARG A 27 9.11 -14.64 -7.91
N ASN A 28 9.16 -13.33 -7.71
CA ASN A 28 9.97 -12.41 -8.51
C ASN A 28 11.37 -12.17 -7.94
N GLY A 29 11.79 -13.00 -6.98
CA GLY A 29 13.16 -13.08 -6.50
C GLY A 29 13.52 -12.10 -5.39
N ALA A 30 12.56 -11.49 -4.68
CA ALA A 30 12.88 -10.71 -3.48
C ALA A 30 13.77 -11.54 -2.54
N LEU A 31 14.79 -10.93 -1.96
CA LEU A 31 15.75 -11.62 -1.09
C LEU A 31 15.07 -12.10 0.19
N MET A 32 14.40 -11.20 0.86
CA MET A 32 13.73 -11.43 2.13
C MET A 32 12.59 -10.43 2.30
N ILE A 33 11.52 -10.87 2.95
CA ILE A 33 10.38 -10.02 3.30
C ILE A 33 10.15 -10.07 4.80
N VAL A 34 10.03 -8.89 5.43
CA VAL A 34 9.45 -8.78 6.77
C VAL A 34 7.98 -8.41 6.62
N MET A 35 7.13 -9.25 7.15
CA MET A 35 5.68 -9.14 7.14
C MET A 35 5.22 -8.54 8.47
N ILE A 36 4.52 -7.40 8.43
CA ILE A 36 4.03 -6.71 9.63
C ILE A 36 2.50 -6.74 9.61
N ASP A 37 1.88 -7.21 10.70
CA ASP A 37 0.43 -7.23 10.85
C ASP A 37 0.04 -7.33 12.34
N ILE A 38 -1.19 -6.94 12.68
CA ILE A 38 -1.73 -7.08 14.04
C ILE A 38 -2.18 -8.53 14.34
N LYS A 39 -2.47 -9.33 13.30
CA LYS A 39 -3.01 -10.69 13.41
C LYS A 39 -1.89 -11.70 13.60
N GLN A 40 -1.36 -11.83 14.82
CA GLN A 40 -0.18 -12.65 15.10
C GLN A 40 -0.29 -14.07 14.56
N TRP A 41 -1.29 -14.83 14.96
CA TRP A 41 -1.41 -16.25 14.58
C TRP A 41 -1.52 -16.46 13.07
N ILE A 42 -2.31 -15.61 12.38
CA ILE A 42 -2.47 -15.68 10.92
C ILE A 42 -1.15 -15.32 10.22
N GLY A 43 -0.44 -14.30 10.73
CA GLY A 43 0.85 -13.89 10.19
C GLY A 43 1.93 -14.95 10.34
N GLU A 44 1.99 -15.65 11.48
CA GLU A 44 2.91 -16.78 11.70
C GLU A 44 2.64 -17.93 10.74
N GLN A 45 1.37 -18.30 10.52
CA GLN A 45 0.99 -19.32 9.54
C GLN A 45 1.33 -18.90 8.10
N ALA A 46 1.10 -17.62 7.75
CA ALA A 46 1.46 -17.09 6.45
C ALA A 46 2.97 -17.20 6.19
N VAL A 47 3.79 -16.87 7.18
CA VAL A 47 5.26 -17.00 7.10
C VAL A 47 5.68 -18.45 6.96
N GLU A 48 5.08 -19.37 7.73
CA GLU A 48 5.38 -20.79 7.62
C GLU A 48 5.05 -21.31 6.20
N SER A 49 3.89 -20.96 5.68
CA SER A 49 3.47 -21.32 4.31
C SER A 49 4.43 -20.82 3.25
N LEU A 50 4.81 -19.54 3.32
CA LEU A 50 5.73 -18.94 2.36
C LEU A 50 7.15 -19.51 2.48
N ASN A 51 7.63 -19.75 3.69
CA ASN A 51 8.95 -20.38 3.89
C ASN A 51 9.00 -21.84 3.44
N ASN A 52 7.88 -22.56 3.48
CA ASN A 52 7.78 -23.90 2.89
C ASN A 52 7.78 -23.85 1.36
N GLU A 53 7.14 -22.84 0.75
CA GLU A 53 7.07 -22.65 -0.71
C GLU A 53 8.40 -22.16 -1.30
N PHE A 54 9.09 -21.19 -0.66
CA PHE A 54 10.23 -20.45 -1.23
C PHE A 54 11.58 -20.72 -0.55
N GLY A 55 11.60 -21.52 0.51
CA GLY A 55 12.80 -21.82 1.28
C GLY A 55 12.85 -21.10 2.64
N ARG A 56 13.59 -21.69 3.56
CA ARG A 56 13.70 -21.20 4.95
C ARG A 56 14.24 -19.77 5.01
N LYS A 57 13.68 -18.98 5.92
CA LYS A 57 14.10 -17.60 6.21
C LYS A 57 13.91 -16.61 5.04
N ARG A 58 12.97 -16.89 4.15
CA ARG A 58 12.60 -15.93 3.09
C ARG A 58 11.59 -14.90 3.59
N THR A 59 10.85 -15.26 4.64
CA THR A 59 9.91 -14.36 5.31
C THR A 59 10.07 -14.44 6.83
N ILE A 60 9.83 -13.30 7.49
CA ILE A 60 9.75 -13.16 8.95
C ILE A 60 8.51 -12.36 9.27
N PHE A 61 7.81 -12.70 10.35
CA PHE A 61 6.65 -11.99 10.84
C PHE A 61 7.00 -11.14 12.07
N LEU A 62 6.47 -9.92 12.10
CA LEU A 62 6.47 -9.05 13.27
C LEU A 62 5.04 -8.62 13.59
N CYS A 63 4.54 -9.00 14.76
CA CYS A 63 3.25 -8.52 15.24
C CYS A 63 3.36 -7.05 15.61
N CYS A 64 2.44 -6.23 15.09
CA CYS A 64 2.41 -4.79 15.34
C CYS A 64 1.04 -4.19 15.03
N ASP A 65 0.52 -3.39 15.94
CA ASP A 65 -0.57 -2.47 15.67
C ASP A 65 0.01 -1.17 15.06
N VAL A 66 -0.26 -0.94 13.77
CA VAL A 66 0.24 0.24 13.05
C VAL A 66 -0.35 1.56 13.56
N THR A 67 -1.40 1.52 14.39
CA THR A 67 -2.00 2.71 15.02
C THR A 67 -1.24 3.12 16.29
N ASN A 68 -0.51 2.19 16.91
CA ASN A 68 0.40 2.50 18.00
C ASN A 68 1.70 3.07 17.42
N ASN A 69 1.79 4.38 17.38
CA ASN A 69 2.89 5.11 16.76
C ASN A 69 4.29 4.69 17.24
N SER A 70 4.48 4.53 18.55
CA SER A 70 5.78 4.16 19.14
C SER A 70 6.15 2.71 18.85
N GLU A 71 5.18 1.82 18.87
CA GLU A 71 5.35 0.42 18.52
C GLU A 71 5.69 0.28 17.04
N PHE A 72 4.94 0.95 16.16
CA PHE A 72 5.18 0.89 14.72
C PHE A 72 6.57 1.39 14.33
N ASP A 73 7.03 2.51 14.92
CA ASP A 73 8.40 3.01 14.71
C ASP A 73 9.45 1.99 15.13
N THR A 74 9.24 1.35 16.29
CA THR A 74 10.15 0.35 16.83
C THR A 74 10.18 -0.89 15.94
N LYS A 75 9.02 -1.40 15.56
CA LYS A 75 8.88 -2.58 14.72
C LYS A 75 9.39 -2.38 13.30
N LEU A 76 9.21 -1.19 12.73
CA LEU A 76 9.77 -0.89 11.41
C LEU A 76 11.30 -0.82 11.43
N LYS A 77 11.89 -0.23 12.48
CA LYS A 77 13.35 -0.24 12.68
C LYS A 77 13.90 -1.65 12.92
N GLU A 78 13.18 -2.45 13.70
CA GLU A 78 13.50 -3.88 13.91
C GLU A 78 13.49 -4.64 12.58
N ALA A 79 12.45 -4.45 11.76
CA ALA A 79 12.34 -5.06 10.44
C ALA A 79 13.53 -4.68 9.53
N ILE A 80 13.91 -3.41 9.50
CA ILE A 80 15.05 -2.93 8.72
C ILE A 80 16.37 -3.54 9.23
N SER A 81 16.53 -3.67 10.54
CA SER A 81 17.70 -4.31 11.15
C SER A 81 17.80 -5.80 10.76
N ILE A 82 16.68 -6.53 10.82
CA ILE A 82 16.60 -7.93 10.40
C ILE A 82 17.00 -8.10 8.93
N LEU A 83 16.51 -7.21 8.07
CA LEU A 83 16.80 -7.20 6.65
C LEU A 83 18.24 -6.76 6.31
N GLY A 84 18.92 -6.08 7.23
CA GLY A 84 20.19 -5.41 6.96
C GLY A 84 20.06 -4.22 5.99
N GLY A 85 18.89 -3.60 5.96
CA GLY A 85 18.52 -2.44 5.14
C GLY A 85 17.15 -2.58 4.48
N LEU A 86 16.75 -1.59 3.68
CA LEU A 86 15.45 -1.55 3.03
C LEU A 86 15.58 -1.11 1.58
N ASP A 87 14.93 -1.80 0.66
CA ASP A 87 14.89 -1.44 -0.76
C ASP A 87 13.46 -1.13 -1.22
N ILE A 88 12.45 -1.83 -0.65
CA ILE A 88 11.04 -1.68 -1.02
C ILE A 88 10.19 -1.70 0.24
N LEU A 89 9.30 -0.72 0.38
CA LEU A 89 8.26 -0.67 1.42
C LEU A 89 6.88 -0.67 0.76
N ILE A 90 6.01 -1.58 1.20
CA ILE A 90 4.61 -1.62 0.80
C ILE A 90 3.74 -1.26 2.01
N ASN A 91 3.20 -0.05 2.02
CA ASN A 91 2.21 0.37 3.00
C ASN A 91 0.83 -0.13 2.54
N ASN A 92 0.44 -1.32 3.02
CA ASN A 92 -0.79 -1.99 2.61
C ASN A 92 -1.83 -2.08 3.73
N SER A 93 -1.47 -1.90 5.00
CA SER A 93 -2.45 -1.88 6.09
C SER A 93 -3.62 -0.95 5.79
N GLY A 94 -4.85 -1.44 5.97
CA GLY A 94 -6.05 -0.66 5.74
C GLY A 94 -7.29 -1.37 6.24
N ILE A 95 -8.27 -0.60 6.65
CA ILE A 95 -9.59 -1.08 7.10
C ILE A 95 -10.70 -0.27 6.44
N ILE A 96 -11.89 -0.86 6.38
CA ILE A 96 -13.14 -0.18 6.08
C ILE A 96 -13.95 -0.19 7.35
N ASN A 97 -14.11 0.96 7.99
CA ASN A 97 -14.97 1.14 9.15
C ASN A 97 -15.50 2.58 9.15
N GLU A 98 -16.79 2.74 8.81
CA GLU A 98 -17.43 4.05 8.73
C GLU A 98 -17.89 4.56 10.09
N THR A 99 -18.02 3.67 11.08
CA THR A 99 -18.52 4.01 12.43
C THR A 99 -17.39 4.50 13.33
N ASP A 100 -16.21 3.89 13.26
CA ASP A 100 -14.99 4.33 13.96
C ASP A 100 -14.06 5.06 12.98
N PHE A 101 -14.45 6.28 12.62
CA PHE A 101 -13.69 7.10 11.68
C PHE A 101 -12.27 7.42 12.19
N SER A 102 -12.09 7.57 13.49
CA SER A 102 -10.78 7.85 14.08
C SER A 102 -9.80 6.70 13.81
N LYS A 103 -10.21 5.48 14.12
CA LYS A 103 -9.43 4.29 13.84
C LYS A 103 -9.17 4.12 12.34
N THR A 104 -10.16 4.42 11.50
CA THR A 104 -9.99 4.34 10.04
C THR A 104 -8.95 5.33 9.54
N ILE A 105 -8.92 6.56 10.08
CA ILE A 105 -7.89 7.55 9.77
C ILE A 105 -6.52 7.07 10.26
N ASP A 106 -6.43 6.57 11.49
CA ASP A 106 -5.16 6.12 12.07
C ASP A 106 -4.55 4.97 11.26
N VAL A 107 -5.36 3.97 10.89
CA VAL A 107 -4.88 2.85 10.07
C VAL A 107 -4.58 3.27 8.63
N ASN A 108 -5.51 3.98 7.96
CA ASN A 108 -5.42 4.18 6.51
C ASN A 108 -4.54 5.38 6.11
N VAL A 109 -4.37 6.36 7.01
CA VAL A 109 -3.65 7.61 6.71
C VAL A 109 -2.43 7.78 7.60
N THR A 110 -2.61 7.82 8.92
CA THR A 110 -1.51 8.09 9.86
C THR A 110 -0.40 7.08 9.72
N SER A 111 -0.74 5.78 9.66
CA SER A 111 0.24 4.70 9.51
C SER A 111 0.99 4.77 8.17
N VAL A 112 0.28 5.10 7.08
CA VAL A 112 0.88 5.23 5.73
C VAL A 112 1.85 6.40 5.66
N ILE A 113 1.46 7.56 6.21
CA ILE A 113 2.34 8.73 6.32
C ILE A 113 3.58 8.35 7.11
N ARG A 114 3.40 7.75 8.29
CA ARG A 114 4.49 7.36 9.18
C ARG A 114 5.44 6.36 8.55
N GLY A 115 4.91 5.28 7.97
CA GLY A 115 5.70 4.28 7.24
C GLY A 115 6.48 4.89 6.08
N THR A 116 5.85 5.78 5.32
CA THR A 116 6.50 6.49 4.21
C THR A 116 7.67 7.34 4.71
N LEU A 117 7.47 8.15 5.75
CA LEU A 117 8.52 9.02 6.31
C LEU A 117 9.70 8.21 6.85
N LEU A 118 9.44 7.14 7.61
CA LEU A 118 10.47 6.25 8.13
C LEU A 118 11.19 5.49 7.00
N GLY A 119 10.46 5.00 6.01
CA GLY A 119 11.03 4.34 4.83
C GLY A 119 11.96 5.27 4.05
N ILE A 120 11.53 6.52 3.83
CA ILE A 120 12.38 7.53 3.18
C ILE A 120 13.63 7.79 4.02
N GLN A 121 13.49 7.99 5.33
CA GLN A 121 14.62 8.23 6.22
C GLN A 121 15.69 7.13 6.14
N GLN A 122 15.27 5.88 5.95
CA GLN A 122 16.18 4.74 5.86
C GLN A 122 16.81 4.56 4.48
N MET A 123 16.08 4.90 3.42
CA MET A 123 16.52 4.67 2.05
C MET A 123 17.20 5.86 1.40
N ARG A 124 17.03 7.08 1.93
CA ARG A 124 17.41 8.34 1.28
C ARG A 124 18.90 8.45 0.97
N LYS A 125 19.20 8.89 -0.26
CA LYS A 125 20.56 8.98 -0.79
C LYS A 125 21.41 10.04 -0.07
N ASP A 126 20.84 11.18 0.27
CA ASP A 126 21.52 12.28 0.93
C ASP A 126 21.93 11.99 2.40
N SER A 127 21.54 10.82 2.92
CA SER A 127 21.95 10.33 4.25
C SER A 127 22.67 8.96 4.17
N GLY A 128 23.24 8.63 3.02
CA GLY A 128 24.04 7.41 2.81
C GLY A 128 23.25 6.18 2.35
N GLY A 129 21.95 6.30 2.14
CA GLY A 129 21.12 5.25 1.52
C GLY A 129 21.35 5.16 0.01
N LYS A 130 20.71 4.18 -0.62
CA LYS A 130 20.82 3.90 -2.06
C LYS A 130 19.60 4.35 -2.87
N GLY A 131 18.64 5.01 -2.23
CA GLY A 131 17.31 5.18 -2.75
C GLY A 131 16.47 3.91 -2.61
N GLY A 132 15.27 3.92 -3.14
CA GLY A 132 14.36 2.77 -3.05
C GLY A 132 12.99 3.07 -3.62
N ILE A 133 12.03 2.20 -3.30
CA ILE A 133 10.63 2.36 -3.70
C ILE A 133 9.71 2.21 -2.49
N ILE A 134 8.74 3.11 -2.39
CA ILE A 134 7.60 2.99 -1.49
C ILE A 134 6.33 2.90 -2.35
N VAL A 135 5.53 1.86 -2.14
CA VAL A 135 4.21 1.75 -2.75
C VAL A 135 3.16 1.90 -1.66
N ASN A 136 2.36 2.96 -1.77
CA ASN A 136 1.24 3.20 -0.89
C ASN A 136 -0.04 2.64 -1.52
N ILE A 137 -0.70 1.72 -0.82
CA ILE A 137 -1.93 1.10 -1.31
C ILE A 137 -3.12 1.99 -0.95
N SER A 138 -3.69 2.60 -2.00
CA SER A 138 -4.93 3.35 -1.90
C SER A 138 -6.13 2.46 -2.30
N SER A 139 -7.03 2.97 -3.10
CA SER A 139 -8.20 2.28 -3.68
C SER A 139 -8.74 3.14 -4.84
N ILE A 140 -9.55 2.57 -5.71
CA ILE A 140 -10.38 3.36 -6.64
C ILE A 140 -11.29 4.34 -5.88
N ALA A 141 -11.67 4.05 -4.63
CA ALA A 141 -12.36 4.96 -3.72
C ALA A 141 -11.50 6.19 -3.31
N GLY A 142 -10.20 6.18 -3.58
CA GLY A 142 -9.30 7.33 -3.45
C GLY A 142 -9.24 8.22 -4.69
N LEU A 143 -9.97 7.87 -5.75
CA LEU A 143 -10.02 8.58 -7.02
C LEU A 143 -11.42 9.04 -7.41
N ARG A 144 -12.44 8.45 -6.79
CA ARG A 144 -13.86 8.81 -6.97
C ARG A 144 -14.59 8.76 -5.64
N ALA A 145 -15.66 9.53 -5.51
CA ALA A 145 -16.54 9.45 -4.34
C ALA A 145 -17.34 8.12 -4.37
N VAL A 146 -17.46 7.50 -3.20
CA VAL A 146 -18.29 6.31 -2.98
C VAL A 146 -19.27 6.64 -1.86
N SER A 147 -20.55 6.80 -2.20
CA SER A 147 -21.58 7.31 -1.28
C SER A 147 -21.75 6.47 -0.01
N GLN A 148 -21.52 5.17 -0.10
CA GLN A 148 -21.63 4.24 1.02
C GLN A 148 -20.40 4.24 1.96
N LEU A 149 -19.28 4.81 1.50
CA LEU A 149 -17.98 4.76 2.18
C LEU A 149 -17.31 6.14 2.22
N PRO A 150 -17.96 7.18 2.79
CA PRO A 150 -17.42 8.55 2.77
C PRO A 150 -16.12 8.69 3.58
N VAL A 151 -16.00 8.04 4.74
CA VAL A 151 -14.78 8.09 5.57
C VAL A 151 -13.65 7.34 4.87
N TYR A 152 -13.91 6.11 4.42
CA TYR A 152 -12.92 5.31 3.70
C TYR A 152 -12.43 6.05 2.44
N SER A 153 -13.34 6.60 1.64
CA SER A 153 -13.00 7.38 0.46
C SER A 153 -12.11 8.57 0.80
N ALA A 154 -12.46 9.33 1.85
CA ALA A 154 -11.64 10.45 2.31
C ALA A 154 -10.21 10.00 2.68
N THR A 155 -10.07 8.88 3.42
CA THR A 155 -8.75 8.35 3.79
C THR A 155 -7.93 7.93 2.55
N LYS A 156 -8.57 7.30 1.57
CA LYS A 156 -7.87 6.84 0.36
C LYS A 156 -7.51 8.00 -0.59
N HIS A 157 -8.31 9.06 -0.66
CA HIS A 157 -7.92 10.32 -1.32
C HIS A 157 -6.71 10.97 -0.62
N ALA A 158 -6.70 10.98 0.72
CA ALA A 158 -5.56 11.51 1.49
C ALA A 158 -4.26 10.77 1.14
N VAL A 159 -4.29 9.43 1.02
CA VAL A 159 -3.11 8.63 0.60
C VAL A 159 -2.62 9.01 -0.79
N VAL A 160 -3.54 9.20 -1.76
CA VAL A 160 -3.17 9.62 -3.12
C VAL A 160 -2.51 10.99 -3.10
N SER A 161 -3.15 11.97 -2.46
CA SER A 161 -2.64 13.35 -2.39
C SER A 161 -1.28 13.43 -1.68
N PHE A 162 -1.14 12.79 -0.51
CA PHE A 162 0.10 12.72 0.24
C PHE A 162 1.24 12.12 -0.58
N SER A 163 0.98 11.00 -1.24
CA SER A 163 2.00 10.28 -2.02
C SER A 163 2.49 11.12 -3.21
N ARG A 164 1.58 11.76 -3.95
CA ARG A 164 1.92 12.66 -5.07
C ARG A 164 2.71 13.88 -4.59
N SER A 165 2.34 14.45 -3.45
CA SER A 165 3.05 15.59 -2.86
C SER A 165 4.47 15.21 -2.47
N PHE A 166 4.66 14.01 -1.88
CA PHE A 166 5.98 13.52 -1.49
C PHE A 166 6.86 13.11 -2.68
N ALA A 167 6.23 12.78 -3.81
CA ALA A 167 6.93 12.44 -5.05
C ALA A 167 7.43 13.65 -5.84
N GLN A 168 7.12 14.88 -5.43
CA GLN A 168 7.57 16.08 -6.14
C GLN A 168 9.11 16.15 -6.24
N PRO A 169 9.68 16.80 -7.27
CA PRO A 169 11.12 16.90 -7.48
C PRO A 169 11.90 17.34 -6.25
N TYR A 170 11.34 18.28 -5.49
CA TYR A 170 11.93 18.77 -4.23
C TYR A 170 12.32 17.64 -3.25
N HIS A 171 11.55 16.59 -3.17
CA HIS A 171 11.84 15.44 -2.31
C HIS A 171 12.66 14.37 -3.04
N TYR A 172 12.27 14.05 -4.27
CA TYR A 172 12.84 12.92 -5.02
C TYR A 172 14.31 13.15 -5.38
N GLU A 173 14.68 14.33 -5.85
CA GLU A 173 16.06 14.64 -6.25
C GLU A 173 17.07 14.46 -5.10
N ARG A 174 16.64 14.74 -3.87
CA ARG A 174 17.46 14.59 -2.66
C ARG A 174 17.51 13.15 -2.17
N THR A 175 16.38 12.46 -2.21
CA THR A 175 16.25 11.15 -1.55
C THR A 175 16.51 9.98 -2.49
N ASN A 176 16.23 10.15 -3.78
CA ASN A 176 16.18 9.07 -4.78
C ASN A 176 15.24 7.93 -4.35
N VAL A 177 14.20 8.24 -3.55
CA VAL A 177 13.16 7.29 -3.15
C VAL A 177 11.91 7.59 -3.94
N LYS A 178 11.47 6.63 -4.76
CA LYS A 178 10.21 6.73 -5.47
C LYS A 178 9.04 6.47 -4.53
N VAL A 179 8.02 7.31 -4.60
CA VAL A 179 6.73 7.09 -3.94
C VAL A 179 5.68 6.92 -5.02
N ILE A 180 4.98 5.79 -5.00
CA ILE A 180 4.05 5.35 -6.04
C ILE A 180 2.73 4.95 -5.36
N VAL A 181 1.61 5.13 -6.05
CA VAL A 181 0.29 4.74 -5.56
C VAL A 181 -0.27 3.61 -6.41
N LEU A 182 -0.74 2.56 -5.74
CA LEU A 182 -1.57 1.52 -6.36
C LEU A 182 -2.99 1.62 -5.79
N CYS A 183 -3.98 1.68 -6.67
CA CYS A 183 -5.40 1.80 -6.36
C CYS A 183 -6.12 0.52 -6.81
N PRO A 184 -6.27 -0.49 -5.94
CA PRO A 184 -7.10 -1.64 -6.26
C PRO A 184 -8.58 -1.26 -6.39
N GLY A 185 -9.27 -1.88 -7.33
CA GLY A 185 -10.72 -1.96 -7.40
C GLY A 185 -11.29 -2.98 -6.42
N LEU A 186 -12.56 -3.34 -6.62
CA LEU A 186 -13.20 -4.37 -5.81
C LEU A 186 -12.44 -5.69 -5.94
N THR A 187 -12.01 -6.22 -4.82
CA THR A 187 -11.16 -7.41 -4.74
C THR A 187 -11.82 -8.44 -3.85
N ASP A 188 -11.84 -9.70 -4.28
CA ASP A 188 -12.36 -10.81 -3.49
C ASP A 188 -11.49 -10.99 -2.23
N ILE A 189 -12.03 -10.60 -1.09
CA ILE A 189 -11.45 -10.81 0.22
C ILE A 189 -12.41 -11.70 1.01
N PRO A 190 -11.95 -12.80 1.64
CA PRO A 190 -12.80 -13.64 2.47
C PRO A 190 -13.57 -12.83 3.52
N GLN A 191 -14.84 -13.19 3.72
CA GLN A 191 -15.81 -12.40 4.50
C GLN A 191 -15.48 -12.21 5.99
N ASP A 192 -14.50 -12.92 6.54
CA ASP A 192 -14.11 -12.81 7.95
C ASP A 192 -13.46 -11.47 8.35
N VAL A 193 -13.13 -10.64 7.36
CA VAL A 193 -12.43 -9.35 7.57
C VAL A 193 -13.38 -8.15 7.58
N SER A 194 -14.68 -8.36 7.27
CA SER A 194 -15.59 -7.26 6.99
C SER A 194 -16.86 -7.31 7.84
N GLN A 195 -16.76 -7.01 9.14
CA GLN A 195 -17.96 -6.86 9.99
C GLN A 195 -18.83 -5.66 9.59
N ASP A 196 -18.35 -4.72 8.77
CA ASP A 196 -19.09 -3.55 8.32
C ASP A 196 -19.45 -3.51 6.82
N ILE A 197 -19.16 -4.59 6.06
CA ILE A 197 -19.43 -4.65 4.60
C ILE A 197 -20.92 -4.92 4.28
N SER A 198 -21.82 -4.97 5.26
CA SER A 198 -23.26 -5.02 4.94
C SER A 198 -23.71 -3.87 4.01
N ASN A 199 -23.00 -2.73 4.06
CA ASN A 199 -23.23 -1.59 3.16
C ASN A 199 -22.50 -1.71 1.80
N VAL A 200 -21.52 -2.60 1.65
CA VAL A 200 -20.79 -2.82 0.39
C VAL A 200 -21.51 -3.82 -0.51
N ASN A 201 -22.46 -4.59 0.04
CA ASN A 201 -23.28 -5.53 -0.74
C ASN A 201 -24.13 -4.83 -1.83
N SER A 202 -24.32 -3.52 -1.77
CA SER A 202 -24.93 -2.75 -2.87
C SER A 202 -24.00 -2.58 -4.09
N LEU A 203 -22.71 -2.85 -3.94
CA LEU A 203 -21.70 -2.89 -5.02
C LEU A 203 -21.60 -4.29 -5.65
N GLN A 204 -22.48 -5.24 -5.29
CA GLN A 204 -22.43 -6.64 -5.76
C GLN A 204 -22.62 -6.80 -7.28
N ASN A 205 -23.03 -5.77 -7.98
CA ASN A 205 -23.12 -5.80 -9.45
C ASN A 205 -21.79 -5.44 -10.15
N ASP A 206 -20.79 -4.98 -9.39
CA ASP A 206 -19.48 -4.67 -9.94
C ASP A 206 -18.59 -5.93 -9.97
N ARG A 207 -17.76 -6.03 -10.99
CA ARG A 207 -16.85 -7.18 -11.12
C ARG A 207 -15.78 -7.13 -10.07
N HIS A 208 -15.67 -8.21 -9.29
CA HIS A 208 -14.59 -8.42 -8.34
C HIS A 208 -13.38 -9.05 -9.04
N GLN A 209 -12.20 -8.61 -8.66
CA GLN A 209 -10.94 -9.22 -9.09
C GLN A 209 -10.36 -10.10 -7.99
N ARG A 210 -9.53 -11.05 -8.39
CA ARG A 210 -8.78 -11.90 -7.45
C ARG A 210 -7.61 -11.12 -6.85
N VAL A 211 -7.21 -11.46 -5.62
CA VAL A 211 -6.05 -10.86 -4.94
C VAL A 211 -4.75 -11.02 -5.74
N GLU A 212 -4.62 -12.15 -6.48
CA GLU A 212 -3.45 -12.40 -7.33
C GLU A 212 -3.33 -11.38 -8.47
N SER A 213 -4.46 -10.92 -9.01
CA SER A 213 -4.45 -9.88 -10.05
C SER A 213 -3.85 -8.57 -9.53
N VAL A 214 -4.24 -8.17 -8.32
CA VAL A 214 -3.68 -6.99 -7.65
C VAL A 214 -2.18 -7.18 -7.38
N ALA A 215 -1.79 -8.40 -6.97
CA ALA A 215 -0.38 -8.71 -6.70
C ALA A 215 0.48 -8.67 -7.97
N HIS A 216 -0.01 -9.19 -9.10
CA HIS A 216 0.67 -9.04 -10.39
C HIS A 216 0.80 -7.57 -10.79
N GLY A 217 -0.25 -6.78 -10.53
CA GLY A 217 -0.22 -5.33 -10.73
C GLY A 217 0.87 -4.65 -9.92
N LEU A 218 1.03 -5.00 -8.64
CA LEU A 218 2.11 -4.48 -7.79
C LEU A 218 3.49 -4.76 -8.41
N ILE A 219 3.74 -5.99 -8.89
CA ILE A 219 5.01 -6.35 -9.51
C ILE A 219 5.31 -5.48 -10.73
N TYR A 220 4.30 -5.27 -11.58
CA TYR A 220 4.45 -4.40 -12.74
C TYR A 220 4.79 -2.97 -12.33
N VAL A 221 4.05 -2.41 -11.38
CA VAL A 221 4.23 -1.04 -10.87
C VAL A 221 5.64 -0.85 -10.28
N ILE A 222 6.13 -1.78 -9.45
CA ILE A 222 7.50 -1.72 -8.90
C ILE A 222 8.56 -1.68 -10.02
N ARG A 223 8.34 -2.40 -11.12
CA ARG A 223 9.30 -2.49 -12.23
C ARG A 223 9.29 -1.26 -13.13
N CYS A 224 8.12 -0.75 -13.45
CA CYS A 224 7.91 0.16 -14.57
C CYS A 224 7.50 1.58 -14.16
N ALA A 225 6.87 1.75 -12.99
CA ALA A 225 6.27 3.01 -12.61
C ALA A 225 7.28 4.15 -12.42
N GLN A 226 6.87 5.33 -12.83
CA GLN A 226 7.58 6.56 -12.53
C GLN A 226 7.27 7.04 -11.10
N ASN A 227 8.14 7.89 -10.57
CA ASN A 227 7.90 8.52 -9.27
C ASN A 227 6.65 9.41 -9.33
N GLY A 228 5.76 9.29 -8.33
CA GLY A 228 4.52 10.06 -8.25
C GLY A 228 3.36 9.51 -9.08
N SER A 229 3.58 8.45 -9.84
CA SER A 229 2.52 7.84 -10.66
C SER A 229 1.45 7.16 -9.82
N VAL A 230 0.23 7.17 -10.34
CA VAL A 230 -0.96 6.56 -9.73
C VAL A 230 -1.49 5.49 -10.69
N TRP A 231 -1.67 4.29 -10.18
CA TRP A 231 -2.02 3.12 -10.97
C TRP A 231 -3.31 2.48 -10.47
N ILE A 232 -4.15 2.04 -11.39
CA ILE A 232 -5.38 1.30 -11.08
C ILE A 232 -5.18 -0.17 -11.44
N SER A 233 -5.62 -1.05 -10.52
CA SER A 233 -5.77 -2.50 -10.73
C SER A 233 -7.23 -2.86 -10.51
N GLU A 234 -7.95 -3.20 -11.58
CA GLU A 234 -9.37 -3.56 -11.49
C GLU A 234 -9.77 -4.60 -12.53
N ASP A 235 -10.89 -5.28 -12.33
CA ASP A 235 -11.50 -6.24 -13.24
C ASP A 235 -10.61 -7.43 -13.64
N GLY A 236 -9.52 -7.69 -12.94
CA GLY A 236 -8.55 -8.71 -13.34
C GLY A 236 -7.77 -8.36 -14.61
N LYS A 237 -7.83 -7.11 -15.06
CA LYS A 237 -7.12 -6.62 -16.24
C LYS A 237 -5.71 -6.15 -15.90
N PRO A 238 -4.81 -5.95 -16.88
CA PRO A 238 -3.53 -5.31 -16.67
C PRO A 238 -3.69 -3.95 -16.00
N VAL A 239 -2.81 -3.63 -15.05
CA VAL A 239 -2.78 -2.31 -14.40
C VAL A 239 -2.52 -1.22 -15.41
N PHE A 240 -3.10 -0.05 -15.18
CA PHE A 240 -2.90 1.12 -16.00
C PHE A 240 -2.67 2.36 -15.15
N GLU A 241 -1.85 3.26 -15.68
CA GLU A 241 -1.57 4.54 -15.05
C GLU A 241 -2.70 5.53 -15.32
N VAL A 242 -3.07 6.31 -14.29
CA VAL A 242 -4.02 7.42 -14.44
C VAL A 242 -3.31 8.74 -14.26
N GLN A 243 -3.63 9.67 -15.13
CA GLN A 243 -3.14 11.04 -15.02
C GLN A 243 -4.12 11.88 -14.21
N LEU A 244 -3.63 12.41 -13.10
CA LEU A 244 -4.37 13.35 -12.28
C LEU A 244 -3.81 14.75 -12.52
N PRO A 245 -4.68 15.77 -12.64
CA PRO A 245 -4.21 17.13 -12.91
C PRO A 245 -3.32 17.65 -11.77
N ASP A 246 -2.25 18.34 -12.14
CA ASP A 246 -1.35 19.03 -11.20
C ASP A 246 -1.71 20.49 -11.02
N THR A 247 -2.65 20.99 -11.82
CA THR A 247 -3.14 22.36 -11.79
C THR A 247 -4.51 22.46 -11.13
N LEU A 248 -4.83 23.62 -10.58
CA LEU A 248 -6.16 23.87 -10.07
C LEU A 248 -7.22 23.68 -11.17
N PRO A 249 -8.42 23.16 -10.83
CA PRO A 249 -9.53 23.10 -11.77
C PRO A 249 -9.83 24.48 -12.33
N GLN A 250 -10.15 24.54 -13.62
CA GLN A 250 -10.60 25.78 -14.22
C GLN A 250 -11.95 26.19 -13.65
N LYS A 251 -12.15 27.52 -13.47
CA LYS A 251 -13.43 28.06 -13.05
C LYS A 251 -14.48 27.75 -14.14
N THR A 252 -15.54 27.05 -13.78
CA THR A 252 -16.72 26.96 -14.63
C THR A 252 -17.38 28.34 -14.69
N GLU A 253 -17.46 28.94 -15.86
CA GLU A 253 -18.32 30.09 -16.05
C GLU A 253 -19.76 29.62 -15.85
N VAL A 254 -20.37 30.07 -14.77
CA VAL A 254 -21.83 29.96 -14.60
C VAL A 254 -22.40 30.99 -15.53
N ASP A 255 -23.01 30.57 -16.64
CA ASP A 255 -23.81 31.45 -17.47
C ASP A 255 -24.83 32.13 -16.57
N ALA A 256 -24.63 33.44 -16.37
CA ALA A 256 -25.61 34.31 -15.74
C ALA A 256 -26.78 34.50 -16.74
N GLN A 257 -27.58 33.45 -16.91
CA GLN A 257 -28.89 33.55 -17.50
C GLN A 257 -29.90 33.55 -16.35
N ASN A 258 -30.24 34.76 -15.87
CA ASN A 258 -31.57 35.16 -15.39
C ASN A 258 -31.68 36.68 -15.46
#